data_b39793efa5ab87b9d00982025483734c
#
_entry.id   b39793efa5ab87b9d00982025483734c
#
_cell.length_a   1.000
_cell.length_b   1.000
_cell.length_c   1.000
_cell.angle_alpha   90.00
_cell.angle_beta   90.00
_cell.angle_gamma   90.00
#
_symmetry.space_group_name_H-M   'P 1'
#
loop_
_entity.id
_entity.type
_entity.pdbx_description
1 polymer ?
#
loop_
_entity_poly.entity_id
_entity_poly.type
_entity_poly.pdbx_seq_one_letter_code
_entity_poly.pdbx_strand_id
1 'polypeptide(L)'
;MESILITGASGFIGSFIVEEALKRKFGVWAGVRSSSSREYLRDRKIHFLELDFAHPNELRAQLSGHKGTYNKFDYIVHCAGVTKCVDKNEFDLVNYLQTKYFIDTLRELNMIPKQFIFISTLSVFGPVRERTYDPIMESDPPSPNTAYGLSKLKTELYLQSIPGFPYVIYRPT
;
A
#
# COMPACT_ATOMS: atom_id res chain seq x y z
N MET A 1 12.81 -18.10 -6.22
CA MET A 1 12.67 -16.66 -6.56
C MET A 1 11.67 -16.09 -5.59
N GLU A 2 12.03 -15.03 -4.86
CA GLU A 2 11.11 -14.38 -3.93
C GLU A 2 10.03 -13.60 -4.69
N SER A 3 8.80 -13.65 -4.17
CA SER A 3 7.63 -13.03 -4.78
C SER A 3 7.30 -11.69 -4.10
N ILE A 4 6.90 -10.70 -4.89
CA ILE A 4 6.50 -9.40 -4.40
C ILE A 4 5.18 -8.96 -5.02
N LEU A 5 4.20 -8.59 -4.18
CA LEU A 5 2.98 -7.93 -4.60
C LEU A 5 3.13 -6.42 -4.44
N ILE A 6 2.85 -5.68 -5.50
CA ILE A 6 2.83 -4.22 -5.48
C ILE A 6 1.40 -3.78 -5.77
N THR A 7 0.69 -3.27 -4.76
CA THR A 7 -0.66 -2.73 -4.96
C THR A 7 -0.57 -1.28 -5.45
N GLY A 8 -1.57 -0.80 -6.20
CA GLY A 8 -1.45 0.50 -6.84
C GLY A 8 -0.34 0.54 -7.90
N ALA A 9 -0.01 -0.62 -8.47
CA ALA A 9 1.09 -0.81 -9.42
C ALA A 9 0.98 0.07 -10.68
N SER A 10 -0.23 0.43 -11.10
CA SER A 10 -0.47 1.32 -12.25
C SER A 10 -0.28 2.81 -11.93
N GLY A 11 -0.10 3.17 -10.66
CA GLY A 11 0.19 4.54 -10.23
C GLY A 11 1.65 4.92 -10.42
N PHE A 12 1.96 6.22 -10.22
CA PHE A 12 3.31 6.76 -10.42
C PHE A 12 4.37 6.01 -9.60
N ILE A 13 4.25 5.99 -8.26
CA ILE A 13 5.22 5.28 -7.40
C ILE A 13 5.20 3.78 -7.66
N GLY A 14 4.01 3.18 -7.79
CA GLY A 14 3.87 1.73 -7.96
C GLY A 14 4.55 1.22 -9.23
N SER A 15 4.45 1.93 -10.36
CA SER A 15 5.08 1.52 -11.61
C SER A 15 6.61 1.53 -11.55
N PHE A 16 7.23 2.51 -10.89
CA PHE A 16 8.67 2.53 -10.65
C PHE A 16 9.13 1.39 -9.74
N ILE A 17 8.34 1.06 -8.71
CA ILE A 17 8.67 -0.07 -7.82
C ILE A 17 8.57 -1.40 -8.59
N VAL A 18 7.57 -1.56 -9.48
CA VAL A 18 7.46 -2.74 -10.36
C VAL A 18 8.72 -2.88 -11.24
N GLU A 19 9.15 -1.79 -11.88
CA GLU A 19 10.35 -1.79 -12.72
C GLU A 19 11.60 -2.19 -11.91
N GLU A 20 11.78 -1.60 -10.74
CA GLU A 20 12.94 -1.90 -9.88
C GLU A 20 12.91 -3.34 -9.35
N ALA A 21 11.73 -3.85 -8.99
CA ALA A 21 11.58 -5.23 -8.56
C ALA A 21 11.93 -6.25 -9.67
N LEU A 22 11.55 -5.96 -10.92
CA LEU A 22 11.95 -6.76 -12.08
C LEU A 22 13.46 -6.76 -12.28
N LYS A 23 14.11 -5.59 -12.19
CA LYS A 23 15.59 -5.48 -12.26
C LYS A 23 16.27 -6.32 -11.20
N ARG A 24 15.71 -6.38 -10.00
CA ARG A 24 16.20 -7.19 -8.88
C ARG A 24 15.79 -8.66 -8.95
N LYS A 25 15.14 -9.08 -10.02
CA LYS A 25 14.76 -10.48 -10.29
C LYS A 25 13.76 -11.06 -9.29
N PHE A 26 12.85 -10.24 -8.75
CA PHE A 26 11.69 -10.74 -8.03
C PHE A 26 10.66 -11.35 -8.97
N GLY A 27 9.87 -12.29 -8.48
CA GLY A 27 8.60 -12.70 -9.09
C GLY A 27 7.55 -11.60 -8.82
N VAL A 28 7.29 -10.73 -9.82
CA VAL A 28 6.51 -9.49 -9.62
C VAL A 28 5.03 -9.71 -9.90
N TRP A 29 4.22 -9.36 -8.92
CA TRP A 29 2.75 -9.31 -9.01
C TRP A 29 2.27 -7.86 -8.93
N ALA A 30 1.68 -7.37 -9.99
CA ALA A 30 1.06 -6.06 -10.06
C ALA A 30 -0.41 -6.15 -9.59
N GLY A 31 -0.68 -5.64 -8.40
CA GLY A 31 -2.04 -5.50 -7.87
C GLY A 31 -2.74 -4.30 -8.51
N VAL A 32 -3.76 -4.56 -9.31
CA VAL A 32 -4.48 -3.55 -10.11
C VAL A 32 -6.00 -3.73 -9.96
N ARG A 33 -6.78 -2.68 -10.22
CA ARG A 33 -8.23 -2.79 -10.40
C ARG A 33 -8.53 -3.20 -11.85
N SER A 34 -9.69 -3.78 -12.12
CA SER A 34 -10.15 -4.11 -13.49
C SER A 34 -10.05 -2.92 -14.46
N SER A 35 -10.35 -1.71 -13.97
CA SER A 35 -10.31 -0.45 -14.73
C SER A 35 -8.93 0.21 -14.81
N SER A 36 -7.89 -0.36 -14.20
CA SER A 36 -6.57 0.26 -14.17
C SER A 36 -5.88 0.26 -15.53
N SER A 37 -5.30 1.40 -15.93
CA SER A 37 -4.39 1.43 -17.08
C SER A 37 -3.16 0.56 -16.82
N ARG A 38 -2.72 -0.15 -17.84
CA ARG A 38 -1.49 -0.96 -17.81
C ARG A 38 -0.37 -0.33 -18.65
N GLU A 39 -0.50 0.94 -18.98
CA GLU A 39 0.41 1.63 -19.90
C GLU A 39 1.88 1.56 -19.49
N TYR A 40 2.15 1.63 -18.18
CA TYR A 40 3.50 1.53 -17.60
C TYR A 40 3.88 0.12 -17.14
N LEU A 41 3.02 -0.88 -17.35
CA LEU A 41 3.20 -2.26 -16.90
C LEU A 41 3.33 -3.21 -18.10
N ARG A 42 4.31 -2.95 -19.00
CA ARG A 42 4.43 -3.64 -20.31
C ARG A 42 5.34 -4.87 -20.30
N ASP A 43 6.14 -5.06 -19.26
CA ASP A 43 7.06 -6.21 -19.22
C ASP A 43 6.25 -7.52 -19.08
N ARG A 44 6.56 -8.50 -19.92
CA ARG A 44 5.86 -9.80 -19.97
C ARG A 44 6.09 -10.65 -18.72
N LYS A 45 7.05 -10.31 -17.88
CA LYS A 45 7.34 -11.01 -16.62
C LYS A 45 6.43 -10.55 -15.48
N ILE A 46 5.60 -9.52 -15.68
CA ILE A 46 4.65 -9.03 -14.70
C ILE A 46 3.45 -9.97 -14.66
N HIS A 47 3.18 -10.54 -13.49
CA HIS A 47 1.93 -11.21 -13.21
C HIS A 47 0.91 -10.18 -12.74
N PHE A 48 -0.30 -10.24 -13.24
CA PHE A 48 -1.37 -9.33 -12.80
C PHE A 48 -2.28 -10.03 -11.81
N LEU A 49 -2.58 -9.34 -10.72
CA LEU A 49 -3.60 -9.75 -9.75
C LEU A 49 -4.64 -8.65 -9.63
N GLU A 50 -5.87 -8.96 -9.98
CA GLU A 50 -6.98 -8.03 -9.77
C GLU A 50 -7.32 -8.00 -8.29
N LEU A 51 -7.42 -6.78 -7.73
CA LEU A 51 -7.74 -6.57 -6.32
C LEU A 51 -8.80 -5.46 -6.20
N ASP A 52 -9.98 -5.83 -5.72
CA ASP A 52 -11.07 -4.92 -5.46
C ASP A 52 -11.14 -4.57 -3.97
N PHE A 53 -10.46 -3.50 -3.58
CA PHE A 53 -10.41 -3.03 -2.20
C PHE A 53 -11.76 -2.44 -1.72
N ALA A 54 -12.65 -2.06 -2.65
CA ALA A 54 -13.93 -1.48 -2.29
C ALA A 54 -14.95 -2.54 -1.81
N HIS A 55 -14.76 -3.79 -2.26
CA HIS A 55 -15.67 -4.90 -1.96
C HIS A 55 -14.93 -6.02 -1.20
N PRO A 56 -15.01 -6.04 0.16
CA PRO A 56 -14.25 -7.00 1.00
C PRO A 56 -14.40 -8.47 0.61
N ASN A 57 -15.61 -8.89 0.20
CA ASN A 57 -15.86 -10.28 -0.21
C ASN A 57 -15.11 -10.62 -1.51
N GLU A 58 -15.10 -9.69 -2.48
CA GLU A 58 -14.37 -9.87 -3.74
C GLU A 58 -12.86 -9.89 -3.48
N LEU A 59 -12.36 -8.95 -2.69
CA LEU A 59 -10.95 -8.93 -2.27
C LEU A 59 -10.54 -10.26 -1.63
N ARG A 60 -11.37 -10.78 -0.72
CA ARG A 60 -11.13 -12.07 -0.07
C ARG A 60 -11.11 -13.23 -1.07
N ALA A 61 -12.04 -13.27 -2.00
CA ALA A 61 -12.11 -14.30 -3.04
C ALA A 61 -10.86 -14.26 -3.94
N GLN A 62 -10.45 -13.06 -4.37
CA GLN A 62 -9.27 -12.85 -5.22
C GLN A 62 -7.99 -13.30 -4.52
N LEU A 63 -7.79 -12.94 -3.25
CA LEU A 63 -6.64 -13.38 -2.45
C LEU A 63 -6.66 -14.88 -2.16
N SER A 64 -7.84 -15.45 -1.87
CA SER A 64 -7.99 -16.89 -1.66
C SER A 64 -7.65 -17.68 -2.92
N GLY A 65 -8.11 -17.23 -4.09
CA GLY A 65 -7.80 -17.83 -5.38
C GLY A 65 -6.30 -17.79 -5.67
N HIS A 66 -5.63 -16.66 -5.40
CA HIS A 66 -4.18 -16.57 -5.52
C HIS A 66 -3.48 -17.54 -4.58
N LYS A 67 -3.86 -17.59 -3.31
CA LYS A 67 -3.26 -18.49 -2.32
C LYS A 67 -3.38 -19.96 -2.74
N GLY A 68 -4.51 -20.37 -3.28
CA GLY A 68 -4.75 -21.73 -3.74
C GLY A 68 -3.81 -22.17 -4.86
N THR A 69 -3.30 -21.24 -5.67
CA THR A 69 -2.45 -21.51 -6.83
C THR A 69 -0.97 -21.26 -6.57
N TYR A 70 -0.63 -20.16 -5.88
CA TYR A 70 0.74 -19.63 -5.76
C TYR A 70 1.23 -19.47 -4.32
N ASN A 71 0.37 -19.75 -3.31
CA ASN A 71 0.65 -19.53 -1.91
C ASN A 71 0.65 -18.03 -1.52
N LYS A 72 1.45 -17.61 -0.52
CA LYS A 72 1.56 -16.22 -0.07
C LYS A 72 2.71 -15.50 -0.77
N PHE A 73 2.66 -14.17 -0.76
CA PHE A 73 3.77 -13.32 -1.19
C PHE A 73 4.86 -13.26 -0.11
N ASP A 74 6.12 -13.20 -0.55
CA ASP A 74 7.24 -12.94 0.37
C ASP A 74 7.22 -11.49 0.84
N TYR A 75 6.94 -10.56 -0.07
CA TYR A 75 6.87 -9.12 0.20
C TYR A 75 5.59 -8.51 -0.36
N ILE A 76 5.08 -7.48 0.31
CA ILE A 76 3.97 -6.67 -0.18
C ILE A 76 4.37 -5.20 -0.07
N VAL A 77 4.30 -4.46 -1.18
CA VAL A 77 4.41 -2.99 -1.19
C VAL A 77 3.04 -2.40 -1.46
N HIS A 78 2.48 -1.74 -0.46
CA HIS A 78 1.16 -1.16 -0.56
C HIS A 78 1.24 0.33 -0.94
N CYS A 79 1.09 0.60 -2.26
CA CYS A 79 1.05 1.94 -2.83
C CYS A 79 -0.38 2.38 -3.19
N ALA A 80 -1.37 1.48 -3.11
CA ALA A 80 -2.74 1.81 -3.41
C ALA A 80 -3.26 2.90 -2.46
N GLY A 81 -3.96 3.88 -3.02
CA GLY A 81 -4.53 4.99 -2.29
C GLY A 81 -4.90 6.14 -3.22
N VAL A 82 -5.56 7.15 -2.66
CA VAL A 82 -5.91 8.39 -3.35
C VAL A 82 -5.20 9.57 -2.71
N THR A 83 -4.67 10.46 -3.54
CA THR A 83 -3.99 11.70 -3.11
C THR A 83 -4.84 12.93 -3.39
N LYS A 84 -5.90 12.79 -4.20
CA LYS A 84 -6.88 13.83 -4.54
C LYS A 84 -8.26 13.19 -4.62
N CYS A 85 -9.25 13.84 -4.02
CA CYS A 85 -10.67 13.47 -4.13
C CYS A 85 -11.54 14.72 -3.92
N VAL A 86 -12.76 14.66 -4.41
CA VAL A 86 -13.74 15.76 -4.25
C VAL A 86 -14.35 15.70 -2.86
N ASP A 87 -14.77 14.52 -2.43
CA ASP A 87 -15.26 14.30 -1.06
C ASP A 87 -14.10 13.91 -0.15
N LYS A 88 -13.86 14.69 0.90
CA LYS A 88 -12.81 14.43 1.88
C LYS A 88 -12.99 13.10 2.62
N ASN A 89 -14.21 12.57 2.70
CA ASN A 89 -14.46 11.27 3.33
C ASN A 89 -13.86 10.10 2.51
N GLU A 90 -13.66 10.28 1.20
CA GLU A 90 -13.01 9.28 0.36
C GLU A 90 -11.58 8.99 0.79
N PHE A 91 -10.86 9.98 1.36
CA PHE A 91 -9.52 9.72 1.89
C PHE A 91 -9.54 8.67 3.00
N ASP A 92 -10.48 8.80 3.93
CA ASP A 92 -10.61 7.84 5.03
C ASP A 92 -11.05 6.47 4.55
N LEU A 93 -12.03 6.44 3.64
CA LEU A 93 -12.52 5.21 3.04
C LEU A 93 -11.41 4.45 2.30
N VAL A 94 -10.73 5.14 1.36
CA VAL A 94 -9.79 4.47 0.44
C VAL A 94 -8.43 4.22 1.11
N ASN A 95 -7.87 5.24 1.79
CA ASN A 95 -6.52 5.12 2.32
C ASN A 95 -6.46 4.35 3.65
N TYR A 96 -7.53 4.42 4.48
CA TYR A 96 -7.54 3.76 5.77
C TYR A 96 -8.41 2.49 5.77
N LEU A 97 -9.73 2.60 5.54
CA LEU A 97 -10.62 1.44 5.72
C LEU A 97 -10.34 0.32 4.72
N GLN A 98 -10.13 0.63 3.44
CA GLN A 98 -9.81 -0.38 2.43
C GLN A 98 -8.44 -1.02 2.69
N THR A 99 -7.43 -0.25 3.13
CA THR A 99 -6.14 -0.80 3.53
C THR A 99 -6.26 -1.69 4.77
N LYS A 100 -7.08 -1.29 5.74
CA LYS A 100 -7.38 -2.11 6.91
C LYS A 100 -8.00 -3.45 6.50
N TYR A 101 -9.02 -3.45 5.64
CA TYR A 101 -9.64 -4.68 5.13
C TYR A 101 -8.65 -5.58 4.42
N PHE A 102 -7.75 -5.01 3.64
CA PHE A 102 -6.70 -5.78 2.97
C PHE A 102 -5.79 -6.49 3.98
N ILE A 103 -5.29 -5.76 4.98
CA ILE A 103 -4.41 -6.32 6.02
C ILE A 103 -5.15 -7.39 6.82
N ASP A 104 -6.41 -7.14 7.23
CA ASP A 104 -7.20 -8.12 7.96
C ASP A 104 -7.44 -9.39 7.14
N THR A 105 -7.75 -9.25 5.85
CA THR A 105 -7.91 -10.39 4.95
C THR A 105 -6.62 -11.19 4.79
N LEU A 106 -5.46 -10.54 4.68
CA LEU A 106 -4.16 -11.24 4.64
C LEU A 106 -3.92 -12.05 5.92
N ARG A 107 -4.28 -11.49 7.09
CA ARG A 107 -4.14 -12.17 8.37
C ARG A 107 -5.09 -13.38 8.48
N GLU A 108 -6.36 -13.21 8.16
CA GLU A 108 -7.37 -14.27 8.18
C GLU A 108 -7.05 -15.43 7.24
N LEU A 109 -6.48 -15.12 6.07
CA LEU A 109 -6.05 -16.12 5.10
C LEU A 109 -4.67 -16.72 5.38
N ASN A 110 -4.00 -16.34 6.47
CA ASN A 110 -2.61 -16.73 6.76
C ASN A 110 -1.65 -16.40 5.60
N MET A 111 -1.82 -15.22 5.00
CA MET A 111 -1.00 -14.70 3.91
C MET A 111 -0.08 -13.55 4.36
N ILE A 112 0.26 -13.48 5.65
CA ILE A 112 1.17 -12.48 6.17
C ILE A 112 2.53 -12.62 5.47
N PRO A 113 3.05 -11.56 4.81
CA PRO A 113 4.32 -11.60 4.12
C PRO A 113 5.50 -11.62 5.10
N LYS A 114 6.73 -11.80 4.62
CA LYS A 114 7.95 -11.56 5.40
C LYS A 114 8.07 -10.08 5.79
N GLN A 115 7.66 -9.18 4.87
CA GLN A 115 7.59 -7.76 5.14
C GLN A 115 6.47 -7.09 4.34
N PHE A 116 5.69 -6.24 5.03
CA PHE A 116 4.65 -5.38 4.46
C PHE A 116 5.15 -3.93 4.46
N ILE A 117 5.38 -3.36 3.29
CA ILE A 117 5.87 -2.00 3.12
C ILE A 117 4.68 -1.09 2.81
N PHE A 118 4.41 -0.14 3.69
CA PHE A 118 3.34 0.84 3.50
C PHE A 118 3.92 2.17 3.01
N ILE A 119 3.44 2.63 1.86
CA ILE A 119 3.79 3.96 1.34
C ILE A 119 2.85 4.99 1.96
N SER A 120 3.36 5.69 2.96
CA SER A 120 2.68 6.79 3.66
C SER A 120 3.04 8.15 3.03
N THR A 121 3.23 9.19 3.84
CA THR A 121 3.54 10.55 3.37
C THR A 121 4.13 11.39 4.51
N LEU A 122 4.95 12.40 4.19
CA LEU A 122 5.33 13.42 5.16
C LEU A 122 4.17 14.31 5.62
N SER A 123 3.05 14.34 4.90
CA SER A 123 1.83 15.07 5.32
C SER A 123 1.25 14.61 6.66
N VAL A 124 1.71 13.48 7.21
CA VAL A 124 1.36 13.04 8.57
C VAL A 124 1.90 13.97 9.65
N PHE A 125 2.96 14.75 9.35
CA PHE A 125 3.53 15.73 10.28
C PHE A 125 2.89 17.11 10.17
N GLY A 126 2.05 17.34 9.15
CA GLY A 126 1.46 18.66 8.88
C GLY A 126 2.49 19.69 8.43
N PRO A 127 2.18 21.00 8.52
CA PRO A 127 3.06 22.08 8.09
C PRO A 127 4.12 22.39 9.16
N VAL A 128 4.89 21.37 9.55
CA VAL A 128 5.92 21.51 10.57
C VAL A 128 7.09 22.30 10.01
N ARG A 129 7.54 23.31 10.78
CA ARG A 129 8.84 23.97 10.62
C ARG A 129 9.05 24.74 9.32
N GLU A 130 7.98 25.12 8.62
CA GLU A 130 8.07 25.97 7.42
C GLU A 130 8.83 27.30 7.68
N ARG A 131 8.86 27.75 8.94
CA ARG A 131 9.55 28.99 9.33
C ARG A 131 10.99 28.79 9.76
N THR A 132 11.34 27.62 10.27
CA THR A 132 12.67 27.33 10.85
C THR A 132 13.54 26.48 9.95
N TYR A 133 12.92 25.83 8.94
CA TYR A 133 13.59 24.86 8.05
C TYR A 133 14.30 23.71 8.78
N ASP A 134 13.92 23.45 10.03
CA ASP A 134 14.47 22.31 10.75
C ASP A 134 14.04 20.99 10.11
N PRO A 135 14.92 20.01 10.01
CA PRO A 135 14.56 18.72 9.44
C PRO A 135 13.47 18.02 10.27
N ILE A 136 12.57 17.33 9.59
CA ILE A 136 11.60 16.43 10.22
C ILE A 136 12.37 15.20 10.70
N MET A 137 12.27 14.90 11.99
CA MET A 137 12.90 13.75 12.61
C MET A 137 11.88 12.61 12.76
N GLU A 138 12.36 11.37 12.75
CA GLU A 138 11.50 10.19 12.95
C GLU A 138 10.78 10.21 14.32
N SER A 139 11.38 10.84 15.31
CA SER A 139 10.84 11.03 16.65
C SER A 139 9.78 12.13 16.77
N ASP A 140 9.57 12.92 15.73
CA ASP A 140 8.59 14.00 15.77
C ASP A 140 7.15 13.45 15.89
N PRO A 141 6.33 14.05 16.74
CA PRO A 141 4.94 13.61 16.85
C PRO A 141 4.15 13.96 15.59
N PRO A 142 3.39 13.02 15.02
CA PRO A 142 2.50 13.32 13.90
C PRO A 142 1.44 14.36 14.26
N SER A 143 1.22 15.32 13.36
CA SER A 143 0.22 16.40 13.52
C SER A 143 -0.40 16.79 12.17
N PRO A 144 -1.11 15.86 11.49
CA PRO A 144 -1.66 16.12 10.16
C PRO A 144 -2.74 17.20 10.20
N ASN A 145 -2.66 18.14 9.25
CA ASN A 145 -3.66 19.20 9.07
C ASN A 145 -4.53 19.03 7.82
N THR A 146 -4.37 17.90 7.12
CA THR A 146 -5.16 17.56 5.93
C THR A 146 -5.89 16.24 6.12
N ALA A 147 -7.05 16.07 5.45
CA ALA A 147 -7.77 14.79 5.47
C ALA A 147 -6.93 13.65 4.88
N TYR A 148 -6.11 13.94 3.87
CA TYR A 148 -5.14 12.99 3.31
C TYR A 148 -4.10 12.55 4.36
N GLY A 149 -3.40 13.49 4.98
CA GLY A 149 -2.41 13.19 6.03
C GLY A 149 -3.03 12.41 7.20
N LEU A 150 -4.23 12.80 7.64
CA LEU A 150 -4.96 12.10 8.71
C LEU A 150 -5.30 10.66 8.32
N SER A 151 -5.78 10.42 7.08
CA SER A 151 -6.12 9.07 6.61
C SER A 151 -4.90 8.15 6.55
N LYS A 152 -3.74 8.68 6.14
CA LYS A 152 -2.47 7.94 6.13
C LYS A 152 -1.99 7.66 7.55
N LEU A 153 -2.08 8.64 8.46
CA LEU A 153 -1.74 8.44 9.88
C LEU A 153 -2.61 7.36 10.55
N LYS A 154 -3.93 7.35 10.29
CA LYS A 154 -4.81 6.28 10.80
C LYS A 154 -4.33 4.89 10.38
N THR A 155 -3.86 4.74 9.15
CA THR A 155 -3.31 3.48 8.64
C THR A 155 -2.00 3.10 9.34
N GLU A 156 -1.11 4.07 9.56
CA GLU A 156 0.13 3.84 10.31
C GLU A 156 -0.16 3.35 11.73
N LEU A 157 -1.05 4.04 12.44
CA LEU A 157 -1.47 3.67 13.79
C LEU A 157 -2.13 2.28 13.82
N TYR A 158 -2.92 1.95 12.80
CA TYR A 158 -3.50 0.62 12.68
C TYR A 158 -2.41 -0.45 12.51
N LEU A 159 -1.44 -0.25 11.64
CA LEU A 159 -0.30 -1.18 11.47
C LEU A 159 0.45 -1.38 12.79
N GLN A 160 0.73 -0.29 13.50
CA GLN A 160 1.41 -0.31 14.81
C GLN A 160 0.60 -1.04 15.89
N SER A 161 -0.73 -1.05 15.78
CA SER A 161 -1.61 -1.72 16.73
C SER A 161 -1.66 -3.24 16.59
N ILE A 162 -1.10 -3.81 15.51
CA ILE A 162 -1.15 -5.25 15.24
C ILE A 162 0.11 -5.94 15.79
N PRO A 163 0.01 -6.73 16.87
CA PRO A 163 1.19 -7.38 17.44
C PRO A 163 1.86 -8.33 16.45
N GLY A 164 3.17 -8.21 16.27
CA GLY A 164 3.97 -9.10 15.44
C GLY A 164 3.73 -8.99 13.93
N PHE A 165 2.97 -8.01 13.44
CA PHE A 165 2.81 -7.78 12.02
C PHE A 165 4.10 -7.15 11.46
N PRO A 166 4.71 -7.70 10.39
CA PRO A 166 6.04 -7.28 9.92
C PRO A 166 5.93 -6.08 8.96
N TYR A 167 5.66 -4.89 9.48
CA TYR A 167 5.51 -3.69 8.65
C TYR A 167 6.77 -2.81 8.63
N VAL A 168 6.89 -2.04 7.55
CA VAL A 168 7.77 -0.87 7.41
C VAL A 168 6.95 0.26 6.81
N ILE A 169 7.13 1.47 7.30
CA ILE A 169 6.44 2.68 6.82
C ILE A 169 7.45 3.60 6.14
N TYR A 170 7.19 3.91 4.87
CA TYR A 170 7.92 4.95 4.13
C TYR A 170 7.04 6.18 3.99
N ARG A 171 7.60 7.36 4.32
CA ARG A 171 6.93 8.65 4.22
C ARG A 171 7.62 9.52 3.17
N PRO A 172 7.33 9.33 1.88
CA PRO A 172 7.87 10.19 0.83
C PRO A 172 7.31 11.62 0.93
N THR A 173 8.04 12.57 0.31
CA THR A 173 7.68 13.99 0.16
C THR A 173 6.57 14.15 -0.88
#